data_051d783fe5bfcabc67fde239df27087c
#
_entry.id   051d783fe5bfcabc67fde239df27087c
#
_cell.length_a   1.000
_cell.length_b   1.000
_cell.length_c   1.000
_cell.angle_alpha   90.00
_cell.angle_beta   90.00
_cell.angle_gamma   90.00
#
_symmetry.space_group_name_H-M   'P 1'
#
loop_
_entity.id
_entity.type
_entity.pdbx_description
1 polymer ?
#
loop_
_entity_poly.entity_id
_entity_poly.type
_entity_poly.pdbx_seq_one_letter_code
_entity_poly.pdbx_strand_id
1 'polypeptide(L)'
;KADFAASDGVQDAFPVSQWTGYAMPFAARTLRHGLSGHADYRGSAAGILSGIEKSAGDGLTFGLNAGLIGRHTSLHQNHNDRVNSAGFSIGTHAFYSPDAWNGFYIAGAARVGFDENHSKRRVAISDYRRTAKGHYTSVGASGFAALGKDFFAGNVSFGPIVTAEYGVTHREGFTERGGDSVNLRIQGGSEDTFSTTVGGHLSGFSRTDTGLRLAADLTAGWKHEF
;
A
#
# COMPACT_ATOMS: atom_id res chain seq x y z
N LYS A 1 3.63 1.07 -2.32
CA LYS A 1 3.24 2.44 -2.02
C LYS A 1 1.80 2.57 -2.45
N ALA A 2 0.86 2.47 -1.54
CA ALA A 2 -0.52 2.82 -1.80
C ALA A 2 -0.59 4.35 -1.67
N ASP A 3 -0.58 5.05 -2.79
CA ASP A 3 -0.84 6.47 -2.79
C ASP A 3 -2.33 6.65 -2.46
N PHE A 4 -2.61 7.10 -1.25
CA PHE A 4 -3.89 7.70 -0.95
C PHE A 4 -3.89 9.05 -1.67
N ALA A 5 -4.53 9.12 -2.83
CA ALA A 5 -4.93 10.39 -3.39
C ALA A 5 -5.91 11.01 -2.38
N ALA A 6 -5.46 12.01 -1.65
CA ALA A 6 -6.38 12.89 -0.96
C ALA A 6 -7.26 13.50 -2.05
N SER A 7 -8.56 13.28 -1.97
CA SER A 7 -9.54 13.78 -2.93
C SER A 7 -9.78 15.29 -2.74
N ASP A 8 -8.70 16.06 -2.72
CA ASP A 8 -8.74 17.51 -2.58
C ASP A 8 -9.13 18.18 -3.89
N GLY A 9 -10.32 18.30 -4.17
CA GLY A 9 -10.83 19.01 -5.33
C GLY A 9 -12.27 18.67 -5.68
N VAL A 10 -12.89 17.82 -4.88
CA VAL A 10 -14.25 17.36 -5.13
C VAL A 10 -15.29 18.03 -4.23
N GLN A 11 -14.90 18.92 -3.34
CA GLN A 11 -15.81 19.56 -2.38
C GLN A 11 -16.97 20.33 -3.02
N ASP A 12 -16.83 20.81 -4.26
CA ASP A 12 -17.89 21.58 -4.93
C ASP A 12 -18.90 20.75 -5.76
N ALA A 13 -18.74 19.43 -5.82
CA ALA A 13 -19.56 18.61 -6.73
C ALA A 13 -20.61 17.72 -6.05
N PHE A 14 -20.55 17.51 -4.73
CA PHE A 14 -21.46 16.61 -4.03
C PHE A 14 -22.09 17.29 -2.82
N PRO A 15 -23.41 17.12 -2.60
CA PRO A 15 -24.06 17.65 -1.40
C PRO A 15 -23.45 17.01 -0.15
N VAL A 16 -23.14 17.85 0.84
CA VAL A 16 -22.41 17.62 2.10
C VAL A 16 -22.92 16.43 2.95
N SER A 17 -23.93 15.72 2.55
CA SER A 17 -24.54 14.63 3.34
C SER A 17 -24.63 13.27 2.66
N GLN A 18 -24.12 13.13 1.44
CA GLN A 18 -24.25 11.87 0.69
C GLN A 18 -22.99 11.00 0.76
N TRP A 19 -23.21 9.69 0.81
CA TRP A 19 -22.17 8.70 0.64
C TRP A 19 -21.72 8.65 -0.82
N THR A 20 -20.44 8.68 -1.05
CA THR A 20 -19.83 8.53 -2.37
C THR A 20 -19.10 7.20 -2.43
N GLY A 21 -19.37 6.41 -3.46
CA GLY A 21 -18.66 5.15 -3.72
C GLY A 21 -17.49 5.38 -4.67
N TYR A 22 -16.40 4.65 -4.47
CA TYR A 22 -15.25 4.66 -5.35
C TYR A 22 -14.69 3.26 -5.60
N ALA A 23 -13.99 3.09 -6.72
CA ALA A 23 -13.22 1.91 -7.04
C ALA A 23 -11.93 2.32 -7.76
N MET A 24 -10.80 1.90 -7.23
CA MET A 24 -9.47 2.28 -7.68
C MET A 24 -8.66 1.02 -8.03
N PRO A 25 -8.41 0.72 -9.30
CA PRO A 25 -7.41 -0.26 -9.67
C PRO A 25 -6.01 0.30 -9.39
N PHE A 26 -5.11 -0.55 -8.95
CA PHE A 26 -3.71 -0.17 -8.76
C PHE A 26 -2.75 -1.25 -9.21
N ALA A 27 -1.55 -0.84 -9.58
CA ALA A 27 -0.44 -1.74 -9.84
C ALA A 27 0.85 -1.13 -9.27
N ALA A 28 1.72 -1.98 -8.75
CA ALA A 28 3.01 -1.57 -8.21
C ALA A 28 4.11 -2.53 -8.64
N ARG A 29 5.32 -2.01 -8.80
CA ARG A 29 6.51 -2.79 -9.04
C ARG A 29 7.62 -2.35 -8.11
N THR A 30 8.24 -3.30 -7.44
CA THR A 30 9.38 -3.07 -6.56
C THR A 30 10.60 -3.76 -7.14
N LEU A 31 11.69 -3.03 -7.22
CA LEU A 31 13.01 -3.55 -7.56
C LEU A 31 13.94 -3.18 -6.41
N ARG A 32 14.54 -4.18 -5.79
CA ARG A 32 15.58 -3.96 -4.77
C ARG A 32 16.84 -4.65 -5.22
N HIS A 33 17.92 -3.86 -5.36
CA HIS A 33 19.26 -4.39 -5.55
C HIS A 33 19.87 -4.64 -4.16
N GLY A 34 20.29 -5.87 -3.92
CA GLY A 34 20.95 -6.23 -2.66
C GLY A 34 22.28 -5.51 -2.56
N LEU A 35 22.54 -4.85 -1.44
CA LEU A 35 23.89 -4.48 -1.03
C LEU A 35 24.57 -5.75 -0.54
N SER A 36 25.91 -5.83 -0.59
CA SER A 36 26.72 -7.01 -0.30
C SER A 36 26.15 -7.91 0.81
N GLY A 37 25.74 -9.13 0.46
CA GLY A 37 25.19 -10.12 1.39
C GLY A 37 23.67 -10.26 1.39
N HIS A 38 22.92 -9.43 0.69
CA HIS A 38 21.44 -9.51 0.58
C HIS A 38 21.02 -9.87 -0.85
N ALA A 39 19.93 -10.66 -0.95
CA ALA A 39 19.38 -11.05 -2.23
C ALA A 39 18.74 -9.89 -2.98
N ASP A 40 18.95 -9.82 -4.28
CA ASP A 40 18.11 -9.03 -5.16
C ASP A 40 16.69 -9.59 -5.16
N TYR A 41 15.69 -8.75 -5.02
CA TYR A 41 14.33 -9.21 -5.23
C TYR A 41 13.55 -8.28 -6.16
N ARG A 42 12.63 -8.89 -6.90
CA ARG A 42 11.65 -8.20 -7.72
C ARG A 42 10.27 -8.54 -7.23
N GLY A 43 9.48 -7.52 -6.96
CA GLY A 43 8.08 -7.66 -6.59
C GLY A 43 7.18 -6.97 -7.60
N SER A 44 6.02 -7.53 -7.86
CA SER A 44 4.91 -6.88 -8.54
C SER A 44 3.63 -7.14 -7.76
N ALA A 45 2.76 -6.16 -7.73
CA ALA A 45 1.45 -6.25 -7.11
C ALA A 45 0.43 -5.58 -8.03
N ALA A 46 -0.77 -6.13 -8.07
CA ALA A 46 -1.91 -5.49 -8.71
C ALA A 46 -3.17 -5.81 -7.93
N GLY A 47 -4.13 -4.91 -7.95
CA GLY A 47 -5.34 -5.09 -7.18
C GLY A 47 -6.39 -4.02 -7.46
N ILE A 48 -7.46 -4.09 -6.69
CA ILE A 48 -8.52 -3.10 -6.66
C ILE A 48 -8.82 -2.74 -5.21
N LEU A 49 -8.96 -1.45 -4.95
CA LEU A 49 -9.46 -0.90 -3.69
C LEU A 49 -10.81 -0.26 -3.98
N SER A 50 -11.84 -0.64 -3.24
CA SER A 50 -13.17 -0.07 -3.36
C SER A 50 -13.65 0.38 -2.00
N GLY A 51 -14.48 1.40 -1.96
CA GLY A 51 -14.97 1.91 -0.69
C GLY A 51 -16.12 2.87 -0.84
N ILE A 52 -16.57 3.32 0.30
CA ILE A 52 -17.54 4.39 0.45
C ILE A 52 -16.97 5.43 1.40
N GLU A 53 -17.21 6.68 1.10
CA GLU A 53 -16.81 7.81 1.93
C GLU A 53 -17.93 8.81 2.09
N LYS A 54 -17.90 9.57 3.16
CA LYS A 54 -18.86 10.62 3.49
C LYS A 54 -18.14 11.86 3.95
N SER A 55 -18.52 12.99 3.36
CA SER A 55 -18.17 14.31 3.91
C SER A 55 -19.16 14.67 5.01
N ALA A 56 -18.67 14.94 6.20
CA ALA A 56 -19.49 15.27 7.37
C ALA A 56 -19.62 16.79 7.62
N GLY A 57 -19.10 17.60 6.68
CA GLY A 57 -19.00 19.06 6.84
C GLY A 57 -17.76 19.46 7.62
N ASP A 58 -17.53 20.76 7.71
CA ASP A 58 -16.38 21.37 8.42
C ASP A 58 -15.01 20.72 8.05
N GLY A 59 -14.84 20.36 6.78
CA GLY A 59 -13.60 19.75 6.28
C GLY A 59 -13.35 18.31 6.69
N LEU A 60 -14.32 17.61 7.31
CA LEU A 60 -14.18 16.20 7.70
C LEU A 60 -14.72 15.27 6.60
N THR A 61 -13.87 14.35 6.15
CA THR A 61 -14.26 13.21 5.29
C THR A 61 -13.78 11.92 5.96
N PHE A 62 -14.61 10.91 5.97
CA PHE A 62 -14.25 9.58 6.47
C PHE A 62 -14.89 8.49 5.62
N GLY A 63 -14.29 7.30 5.64
CA GLY A 63 -14.79 6.20 4.82
C GLY A 63 -14.32 4.83 5.27
N LEU A 64 -14.94 3.84 4.62
CA LEU A 64 -14.61 2.43 4.75
C LEU A 64 -14.17 1.89 3.39
N ASN A 65 -13.23 0.99 3.38
CA ASN A 65 -12.73 0.39 2.16
C ASN A 65 -12.46 -1.11 2.31
N ALA A 66 -12.51 -1.79 1.16
CA ALA A 66 -12.10 -3.18 1.03
C ALA A 66 -11.22 -3.31 -0.21
N GLY A 67 -10.23 -4.18 -0.16
CA GLY A 67 -9.28 -4.38 -1.25
C GLY A 67 -8.99 -5.83 -1.53
N LEU A 68 -8.75 -6.13 -2.81
CA LEU A 68 -8.21 -7.39 -3.29
C LEU A 68 -6.85 -7.12 -3.92
N ILE A 69 -5.87 -7.96 -3.63
CA ILE A 69 -4.52 -7.79 -4.13
C ILE A 69 -3.89 -9.13 -4.51
N GLY A 70 -3.25 -9.17 -5.67
CA GLY A 70 -2.35 -10.25 -6.08
C GLY A 70 -0.91 -9.73 -6.04
N ARG A 71 0.01 -10.54 -5.49
CA ARG A 71 1.44 -10.22 -5.43
C ARG A 71 2.27 -11.35 -6.02
N HIS A 72 3.32 -10.98 -6.70
CA HIS A 72 4.34 -11.89 -7.18
C HIS A 72 5.70 -11.37 -6.75
N THR A 73 6.46 -12.17 -6.00
CA THR A 73 7.83 -11.85 -5.58
C THR A 73 8.78 -12.92 -6.07
N SER A 74 9.87 -12.52 -6.71
CA SER A 74 10.95 -13.39 -7.14
C SER A 74 12.27 -12.95 -6.52
N LEU A 75 13.02 -13.93 -5.97
CA LEU A 75 14.34 -13.74 -5.38
C LEU A 75 15.40 -14.25 -6.39
N HIS A 76 16.41 -13.44 -6.66
CA HIS A 76 17.41 -13.68 -7.72
C HIS A 76 18.73 -14.25 -7.21
N GLN A 77 18.81 -14.70 -5.97
CA GLN A 77 20.00 -15.42 -5.48
C GLN A 77 19.90 -16.89 -5.82
N ASN A 78 20.51 -17.29 -6.92
CA ASN A 78 20.81 -18.66 -7.33
C ASN A 78 19.73 -19.52 -8.02
N HIS A 79 18.44 -19.44 -7.78
CA HIS A 79 17.50 -20.45 -8.32
C HIS A 79 16.09 -19.98 -8.66
N ASN A 80 15.82 -18.71 -8.86
CA ASN A 80 14.47 -18.20 -9.16
C ASN A 80 13.40 -18.64 -8.14
N ASP A 81 13.70 -18.46 -6.88
CA ASP A 81 12.71 -18.66 -5.83
C ASP A 81 11.61 -17.61 -5.95
N ARG A 82 10.37 -18.02 -5.73
CA ARG A 82 9.22 -17.15 -5.91
C ARG A 82 8.15 -17.37 -4.87
N VAL A 83 7.45 -16.29 -4.54
CA VAL A 83 6.25 -16.31 -3.72
C VAL A 83 5.13 -15.63 -4.50
N ASN A 84 3.99 -16.30 -4.62
CA ASN A 84 2.74 -15.73 -5.11
C ASN A 84 1.79 -15.59 -3.94
N SER A 85 1.14 -14.45 -3.82
CA SER A 85 0.17 -14.19 -2.77
C SER A 85 -1.11 -13.64 -3.37
N ALA A 86 -2.23 -14.04 -2.80
CA ALA A 86 -3.52 -13.43 -3.03
C ALA A 86 -4.08 -12.96 -1.68
N GLY A 87 -4.52 -11.72 -1.61
CA GLY A 87 -4.94 -11.12 -0.35
C GLY A 87 -6.24 -10.33 -0.44
N PHE A 88 -6.90 -10.26 0.70
CA PHE A 88 -8.08 -9.43 0.95
C PHE A 88 -7.79 -8.51 2.13
N SER A 89 -8.31 -7.30 2.09
CA SER A 89 -8.19 -6.36 3.21
C SER A 89 -9.44 -5.52 3.38
N ILE A 90 -9.67 -5.09 4.62
CA ILE A 90 -10.67 -4.08 4.97
C ILE A 90 -10.00 -2.97 5.76
N GLY A 91 -10.51 -1.76 5.64
CA GLY A 91 -9.92 -0.61 6.32
C GLY A 91 -10.88 0.56 6.44
N THR A 92 -10.40 1.56 7.14
CA THR A 92 -11.06 2.85 7.30
C THR A 92 -10.05 3.96 7.05
N HIS A 93 -10.55 5.13 6.68
CA HIS A 93 -9.74 6.33 6.53
C HIS A 93 -10.53 7.55 6.98
N ALA A 94 -9.79 8.60 7.33
CA ALA A 94 -10.36 9.90 7.63
C ALA A 94 -9.39 10.99 7.15
N PHE A 95 -9.94 12.09 6.71
CA PHE A 95 -9.25 13.32 6.32
C PHE A 95 -9.96 14.49 7.00
N TYR A 96 -9.21 15.41 7.58
CA TYR A 96 -9.76 16.59 8.25
C TYR A 96 -8.94 17.82 7.90
N SER A 97 -9.60 18.79 7.27
CA SER A 97 -9.02 20.07 6.87
C SER A 97 -10.08 21.17 6.99
N PRO A 98 -10.34 21.68 8.22
CA PRO A 98 -11.31 22.75 8.41
C PRO A 98 -10.80 24.08 7.85
N ASP A 99 -11.69 24.92 7.36
CA ASP A 99 -11.33 26.24 6.78
C ASP A 99 -10.53 27.10 7.76
N ALA A 100 -10.84 27.01 9.07
CA ALA A 100 -10.12 27.73 10.11
C ALA A 100 -8.62 27.41 10.20
N TRP A 101 -8.19 26.27 9.66
CA TRP A 101 -6.78 25.86 9.67
C TRP A 101 -5.95 26.39 8.52
N ASN A 102 -6.57 27.18 7.62
CA ASN A 102 -5.87 27.85 6.51
C ASN A 102 -4.96 26.88 5.71
N GLY A 103 -5.55 25.77 5.26
CA GLY A 103 -4.90 24.76 4.44
C GLY A 103 -4.11 23.70 5.21
N PHE A 104 -4.04 23.74 6.54
CA PHE A 104 -3.53 22.61 7.30
C PHE A 104 -4.53 21.45 7.28
N TYR A 105 -4.02 20.24 7.22
CA TYR A 105 -4.84 19.03 7.26
C TYR A 105 -4.17 17.90 8.04
N ILE A 106 -5.00 17.00 8.53
CA ILE A 106 -4.58 15.71 9.05
C ILE A 106 -5.31 14.60 8.29
N ALA A 107 -4.62 13.49 8.07
CA ALA A 107 -5.21 12.29 7.47
C ALA A 107 -4.78 11.06 8.24
N GLY A 108 -5.63 10.05 8.25
CA GLY A 108 -5.32 8.78 8.87
C GLY A 108 -6.03 7.63 8.19
N ALA A 109 -5.42 6.45 8.25
CA ALA A 109 -6.02 5.23 7.77
C ALA A 109 -5.59 4.05 8.64
N ALA A 110 -6.47 3.06 8.76
CA ALA A 110 -6.16 1.78 9.38
C ALA A 110 -6.69 0.66 8.50
N ARG A 111 -5.95 -0.45 8.44
CA ARG A 111 -6.30 -1.60 7.61
C ARG A 111 -5.91 -2.89 8.28
N VAL A 112 -6.73 -3.92 8.11
CA VAL A 112 -6.39 -5.30 8.40
C VAL A 112 -6.51 -6.13 7.11
N GLY A 113 -5.66 -7.15 6.95
CA GLY A 113 -5.61 -7.96 5.75
C GLY A 113 -5.21 -9.40 6.02
N PHE A 114 -5.60 -10.25 5.08
CA PHE A 114 -5.29 -11.67 5.05
C PHE A 114 -4.69 -12.00 3.70
N ASP A 115 -3.60 -12.77 3.70
CA ASP A 115 -2.95 -13.22 2.48
C ASP A 115 -2.77 -14.74 2.51
N GLU A 116 -3.09 -15.38 1.41
CA GLU A 116 -2.73 -16.76 1.10
C GLU A 116 -1.46 -16.76 0.25
N ASN A 117 -0.45 -17.49 0.69
CA ASN A 117 0.88 -17.44 0.11
C ASN A 117 1.31 -18.82 -0.39
N HIS A 118 1.82 -18.87 -1.61
CA HIS A 118 2.39 -20.03 -2.26
C HIS A 118 3.86 -19.77 -2.59
N SER A 119 4.77 -20.45 -1.89
CA SER A 119 6.21 -20.36 -2.16
C SER A 119 6.70 -21.52 -3.00
N LYS A 120 7.70 -21.24 -3.85
CA LYS A 120 8.47 -22.26 -4.58
C LYS A 120 9.93 -21.94 -4.46
N ARG A 121 10.69 -22.90 -3.92
CA ARG A 121 12.14 -22.83 -3.79
C ARG A 121 12.78 -23.94 -4.60
N ARG A 122 13.71 -23.61 -5.47
CA ARG A 122 14.48 -24.56 -6.25
C ARG A 122 15.81 -24.83 -5.59
N VAL A 123 16.10 -26.09 -5.36
CA VAL A 123 17.38 -26.54 -4.82
C VAL A 123 18.10 -27.31 -5.93
N ALA A 124 19.31 -26.89 -6.25
CA ALA A 124 20.19 -27.56 -7.19
C ALA A 124 21.59 -27.68 -6.58
N ILE A 125 22.02 -28.90 -6.30
CA ILE A 125 23.34 -29.24 -5.73
C ILE A 125 23.89 -30.40 -6.57
N SER A 126 24.91 -30.12 -7.37
CA SER A 126 25.42 -31.09 -8.36
C SER A 126 24.29 -31.61 -9.23
N ASP A 127 24.08 -32.93 -9.28
CA ASP A 127 23.01 -33.59 -10.06
C ASP A 127 21.67 -33.65 -9.32
N TYR A 128 21.63 -33.25 -8.06
CA TYR A 128 20.41 -33.22 -7.25
C TYR A 128 19.61 -31.97 -7.54
N ARG A 129 18.44 -32.13 -8.13
CA ARG A 129 17.52 -31.01 -8.42
C ARG A 129 16.14 -31.31 -7.86
N ARG A 130 15.64 -30.42 -6.99
CA ARG A 130 14.32 -30.53 -6.36
C ARG A 130 13.62 -29.16 -6.31
N THR A 131 12.32 -29.22 -6.22
CA THR A 131 11.48 -28.04 -6.01
C THR A 131 10.66 -28.23 -4.75
N ALA A 132 11.01 -27.52 -3.71
CA ALA A 132 10.23 -27.45 -2.49
C ALA A 132 9.14 -26.37 -2.64
N LYS A 133 7.93 -26.70 -2.18
CA LYS A 133 6.75 -25.83 -2.24
C LYS A 133 6.21 -25.63 -0.83
N GLY A 134 5.89 -24.41 -0.47
CA GLY A 134 5.23 -24.04 0.77
C GLY A 134 3.88 -23.39 0.50
N HIS A 135 2.96 -23.59 1.44
CA HIS A 135 1.67 -22.91 1.48
C HIS A 135 1.45 -22.44 2.91
N TYR A 136 1.10 -21.18 3.09
CA TYR A 136 0.88 -20.58 4.39
C TYR A 136 0.01 -19.34 4.29
N THR A 137 -0.66 -19.00 5.40
CA THR A 137 -1.42 -17.76 5.54
C THR A 137 -0.63 -16.72 6.30
N SER A 138 -0.95 -15.47 6.06
CA SER A 138 -0.49 -14.35 6.86
C SER A 138 -1.63 -13.36 7.13
N VAL A 139 -1.58 -12.75 8.29
CA VAL A 139 -2.51 -11.72 8.74
C VAL A 139 -1.71 -10.48 9.05
N GLY A 140 -2.16 -9.35 8.55
CA GLY A 140 -1.50 -8.08 8.79
C GLY A 140 -2.45 -6.99 9.25
N ALA A 141 -1.92 -6.05 10.01
CA ALA A 141 -2.57 -4.79 10.32
C ALA A 141 -1.63 -3.63 10.01
N SER A 142 -2.16 -2.53 9.52
CA SER A 142 -1.36 -1.33 9.27
C SER A 142 -2.13 -0.07 9.62
N GLY A 143 -1.40 0.96 10.01
CA GLY A 143 -1.90 2.30 10.29
C GLY A 143 -1.05 3.33 9.55
N PHE A 144 -1.69 4.40 9.13
CA PHE A 144 -1.10 5.55 8.47
C PHE A 144 -1.62 6.81 9.11
N ALA A 145 -0.75 7.79 9.31
CA ALA A 145 -1.10 9.14 9.71
C ALA A 145 -0.31 10.14 8.86
N ALA A 146 -0.93 11.24 8.51
CA ALA A 146 -0.30 12.35 7.79
C ALA A 146 -0.71 13.69 8.40
N LEU A 147 0.22 14.63 8.34
CA LEU A 147 0.02 16.03 8.63
C LEU A 147 0.63 16.84 7.48
N GLY A 148 -0.12 17.77 6.94
CA GLY A 148 0.37 18.60 5.85
C GLY A 148 -0.25 19.98 5.86
N LYS A 149 0.23 20.81 4.92
CA LYS A 149 -0.34 22.12 4.63
C LYS A 149 -0.39 22.36 3.14
N ASP A 150 -1.54 22.75 2.65
CA ASP A 150 -1.77 23.13 1.27
C ASP A 150 -1.67 24.64 1.06
N PHE A 151 -0.95 25.02 0.04
CA PHE A 151 -0.96 26.33 -0.58
C PHE A 151 -1.65 26.22 -1.93
N PHE A 152 -2.55 27.12 -2.23
CA PHE A 152 -3.36 27.08 -3.45
C PHE A 152 -2.92 28.15 -4.45
N ALA A 153 -2.77 27.75 -5.71
CA ALA A 153 -2.50 28.61 -6.84
C ALA A 153 -3.41 28.21 -8.02
N GLY A 154 -4.58 28.82 -8.11
CA GLY A 154 -5.61 28.43 -9.09
C GLY A 154 -6.08 26.98 -8.87
N ASN A 155 -5.91 26.13 -9.88
CA ASN A 155 -6.30 24.72 -9.85
C ASN A 155 -5.17 23.78 -9.32
N VAL A 156 -4.15 24.35 -8.70
CA VAL A 156 -2.99 23.61 -8.19
C VAL A 156 -2.89 23.83 -6.69
N SER A 157 -2.71 22.76 -5.93
CA SER A 157 -2.31 22.78 -4.54
C SER A 157 -0.92 22.17 -4.37
N PHE A 158 -0.15 22.69 -3.45
CA PHE A 158 1.19 22.19 -3.14
C PHE A 158 1.54 22.47 -1.70
N GLY A 159 2.41 21.67 -1.12
CA GLY A 159 2.84 21.94 0.24
C GLY A 159 3.66 20.85 0.89
N PRO A 160 4.13 21.08 2.12
CA PRO A 160 4.85 20.11 2.91
C PRO A 160 3.90 19.03 3.45
N ILE A 161 4.43 17.82 3.58
CA ILE A 161 3.74 16.69 4.18
C ILE A 161 4.71 15.88 5.06
N VAL A 162 4.22 15.45 6.20
CA VAL A 162 4.88 14.48 7.08
C VAL A 162 3.94 13.30 7.25
N THR A 163 4.45 12.09 7.08
CA THR A 163 3.67 10.86 7.28
C THR A 163 4.35 9.94 8.26
N ALA A 164 3.55 9.14 8.98
CA ALA A 164 3.99 8.03 9.78
C ALA A 164 3.19 6.78 9.38
N GLU A 165 3.88 5.67 9.18
CA GLU A 165 3.30 4.39 8.82
C GLU A 165 3.78 3.32 9.80
N TYR A 166 2.85 2.53 10.32
CA TYR A 166 3.15 1.34 11.12
C TYR A 166 2.45 0.13 10.52
N GLY A 167 3.13 -0.98 10.47
CA GLY A 167 2.58 -2.24 9.99
C GLY A 167 3.09 -3.41 10.83
N VAL A 168 2.22 -4.36 11.08
CA VAL A 168 2.57 -5.65 11.68
C VAL A 168 1.99 -6.76 10.83
N THR A 169 2.78 -7.80 10.59
CA THR A 169 2.36 -8.99 9.86
C THR A 169 2.74 -10.23 10.65
N HIS A 170 1.78 -11.08 10.90
CA HIS A 170 2.00 -12.41 11.43
C HIS A 170 1.89 -13.44 10.31
N ARG A 171 2.91 -14.27 10.17
CA ARG A 171 2.95 -15.39 9.22
C ARG A 171 2.87 -16.71 9.97
N GLU A 172 1.98 -17.60 9.54
CA GLU A 172 1.90 -18.96 10.06
C GLU A 172 3.13 -19.78 9.71
N GLY A 173 3.45 -20.74 10.59
CA GLY A 173 4.48 -21.72 10.31
C GLY A 173 4.02 -22.76 9.30
N PHE A 174 4.94 -23.23 8.45
CA PHE A 174 4.63 -24.25 7.46
C PHE A 174 5.81 -25.19 7.21
N THR A 175 5.51 -26.33 6.60
CA THR A 175 6.52 -27.29 6.14
C THR A 175 6.46 -27.40 4.63
N GLU A 176 7.59 -27.26 3.97
CA GLU A 176 7.72 -27.45 2.54
C GLU A 176 7.45 -28.91 2.13
N ARG A 177 7.04 -29.11 0.90
CA ARG A 177 6.80 -30.43 0.28
C ARG A 177 7.41 -30.49 -1.11
N GLY A 178 7.78 -31.69 -1.56
CA GLY A 178 8.33 -31.94 -2.91
C GLY A 178 9.83 -31.75 -3.04
N GLY A 179 10.49 -31.36 -1.96
CA GLY A 179 11.95 -31.27 -1.90
C GLY A 179 12.64 -32.47 -1.27
N ASP A 180 11.88 -33.49 -0.84
CA ASP A 180 12.37 -34.66 -0.12
C ASP A 180 13.18 -34.26 1.13
N SER A 181 14.43 -34.67 1.24
CA SER A 181 15.31 -34.37 2.38
C SER A 181 15.69 -32.88 2.52
N VAL A 182 15.43 -32.06 1.53
CA VAL A 182 15.73 -30.60 1.57
C VAL A 182 14.51 -29.74 1.87
N ASN A 183 13.37 -30.35 2.21
CA ASN A 183 12.22 -29.61 2.71
C ASN A 183 12.56 -28.89 4.02
N LEU A 184 12.19 -27.63 4.12
CA LEU A 184 12.33 -26.83 5.32
C LEU A 184 11.04 -26.85 6.13
N ARG A 185 11.19 -26.87 7.45
CA ARG A 185 10.13 -26.50 8.38
C ARG A 185 10.40 -25.06 8.83
N ILE A 186 9.49 -24.17 8.46
CA ILE A 186 9.59 -22.75 8.75
C ILE A 186 8.63 -22.43 9.87
N GLN A 187 9.15 -21.85 10.94
CA GLN A 187 8.33 -21.44 12.07
C GLN A 187 7.54 -20.19 11.72
N GLY A 188 6.37 -20.04 12.33
CA GLY A 188 5.60 -18.82 12.29
C GLY A 188 6.36 -17.68 12.99
N GLY A 189 6.04 -16.46 12.62
CA GLY A 189 6.67 -15.28 13.19
C GLY A 189 5.89 -14.02 12.88
N SER A 190 6.15 -12.99 13.66
CA SER A 190 5.63 -11.64 13.44
C SER A 190 6.77 -10.72 13.05
N GLU A 191 6.50 -9.85 12.11
CA GLU A 191 7.40 -8.79 11.67
C GLU A 191 6.63 -7.48 11.77
N ASP A 192 7.24 -6.44 12.28
CA ASP A 192 6.69 -5.10 12.31
C ASP A 192 7.62 -4.12 11.61
N THR A 193 7.04 -3.06 11.12
CA THR A 193 7.74 -1.98 10.43
C THR A 193 7.18 -0.66 10.89
N PHE A 194 8.06 0.29 11.17
CA PHE A 194 7.69 1.67 11.39
C PHE A 194 8.49 2.56 10.47
N SER A 195 7.82 3.48 9.80
CA SER A 195 8.49 4.43 8.93
C SER A 195 7.87 5.81 8.99
N THR A 196 8.70 6.81 8.75
CA THR A 196 8.30 8.21 8.61
C THR A 196 8.75 8.75 7.27
N THR A 197 7.95 9.64 6.68
CA THR A 197 8.33 10.36 5.46
C THR A 197 8.16 11.84 5.69
N VAL A 198 9.16 12.61 5.29
CA VAL A 198 9.08 14.09 5.22
C VAL A 198 9.26 14.49 3.77
N GLY A 199 8.34 15.28 3.25
CA GLY A 199 8.36 15.62 1.83
C GLY A 199 7.45 16.77 1.46
N GLY A 200 7.13 16.85 0.19
CA GLY A 200 6.18 17.77 -0.39
C GLY A 200 5.27 17.06 -1.37
N HIS A 201 4.10 17.62 -1.57
CA HIS A 201 3.16 17.18 -2.58
C HIS A 201 2.77 18.33 -3.50
N LEU A 202 2.32 17.97 -4.69
CA LEU A 202 1.79 18.84 -5.72
C LEU A 202 0.58 18.12 -6.32
N SER A 203 -0.58 18.73 -6.21
CA SER A 203 -1.83 18.23 -6.79
C SER A 203 -2.38 19.26 -7.77
N GLY A 204 -2.98 18.79 -8.85
CA GLY A 204 -3.62 19.66 -9.81
C GLY A 204 -4.81 18.99 -10.46
N PHE A 205 -5.81 19.78 -10.84
CA PHE A 205 -6.93 19.28 -11.62
C PHE A 205 -7.22 20.19 -12.81
N SER A 206 -7.71 19.60 -13.88
CA SER A 206 -8.20 20.30 -15.06
C SER A 206 -9.56 19.72 -15.44
N ARG A 207 -10.42 20.58 -15.98
CA ARG A 207 -11.70 20.18 -16.54
C ARG A 207 -11.69 20.47 -18.04
N THR A 208 -11.98 19.45 -18.84
CA THR A 208 -12.12 19.63 -20.29
C THR A 208 -13.48 20.18 -20.62
N ASP A 209 -13.64 20.76 -21.81
CA ASP A 209 -14.94 21.25 -22.32
C ASP A 209 -15.99 20.14 -22.45
N THR A 210 -15.55 18.89 -22.55
CA THR A 210 -16.42 17.70 -22.55
C THR A 210 -16.87 17.26 -21.16
N GLY A 211 -16.46 17.97 -20.09
CA GLY A 211 -16.82 17.67 -18.71
C GLY A 211 -15.93 16.62 -18.03
N LEU A 212 -14.92 16.07 -18.71
CA LEU A 212 -13.95 15.17 -18.11
C LEU A 212 -13.07 15.92 -17.11
N ARG A 213 -12.93 15.40 -15.90
CA ARG A 213 -11.98 15.89 -14.89
C ARG A 213 -10.72 15.05 -14.92
N LEU A 214 -9.59 15.70 -15.05
CA LEU A 214 -8.28 15.11 -14.95
C LEU A 214 -7.64 15.62 -13.66
N ALA A 215 -7.20 14.71 -12.80
CA ALA A 215 -6.44 15.03 -11.60
C ALA A 215 -5.06 14.38 -11.69
N ALA A 216 -4.04 15.07 -11.20
CA ALA A 216 -2.69 14.56 -11.11
C ALA A 216 -2.10 14.91 -9.75
N ASP A 217 -1.52 13.93 -9.09
CA ASP A 217 -0.87 14.06 -7.80
C ASP A 217 0.58 13.59 -7.88
N LEU A 218 1.48 14.38 -7.35
CA LEU A 218 2.89 14.04 -7.23
C LEU A 218 3.34 14.26 -5.79
N THR A 219 3.90 13.24 -5.18
CA THR A 219 4.53 13.33 -3.86
C THR A 219 5.98 12.93 -3.94
N ALA A 220 6.86 13.74 -3.37
CA ALA A 220 8.29 13.47 -3.26
C ALA A 220 8.73 13.67 -1.80
N GLY A 221 9.54 12.76 -1.29
CA GLY A 221 9.97 12.83 0.11
C GLY A 221 11.10 11.87 0.44
N TRP A 222 11.71 12.11 1.58
CA TRP A 222 12.68 11.23 2.19
C TRP A 222 11.97 10.35 3.23
N LYS A 223 12.10 9.02 3.06
CA LYS A 223 11.53 8.01 3.95
C LYS A 223 12.64 7.40 4.80
N HIS A 224 12.39 7.32 6.11
CA HIS A 224 13.22 6.60 7.07
C HIS A 224 12.43 5.42 7.66
N GLU A 225 13.08 4.27 7.70
CA GLU A 225 12.55 3.04 8.32
C GLU A 225 13.35 2.77 9.59
N PHE A 226 12.65 2.42 10.68
CA PHE A 226 13.21 2.16 12.00
C PHE A 226 13.29 0.68 12.30
#